data_cdd35dc792e066013b099ed114197310
#
_entry.id   cdd35dc792e066013b099ed114197310
#
_cell.length_a   1.000
_cell.length_b   1.000
_cell.length_c   1.000
_cell.angle_alpha   90.00
_cell.angle_beta   90.00
_cell.angle_gamma   90.00
#
_symmetry.space_group_name_H-M   'P 1'
#
loop_
_entity.id
_entity.type
_entity.pdbx_description
1 polymer ?
#
loop_
_entity_poly.entity_id
_entity_poly.type
_entity_poly.pdbx_seq_one_letter_code
_entity_poly.pdbx_strand_id
1 'polypeptide(L)'
;ELAALWKLGKLIYIFDDNNISIDGNVDKVSVTNQKAKFRSFGWHVQSIDGHNEDEIIQAVKRAKANKSKPSLIIAKTTIGKFSPNKENTSGVHGSPLGNEEMKQFLENLNWSGDCFNHPDKVYGYFKEKRDKDNREYKNWFSELSQKKARDHQFAEMWMKFERKGKRIFPSIHDLDLFGNTNATRVAGSKILDKIGKSNKFILGGSADLAASTKQIISNSFYSSDNRIGQAIEYGVREHAMAAITNGITLHSSLIGFGSTFLVFSDYMRPSIRLAALMELDSVFIFTHDSIYLGEDGPTHQPIE
;
A
#
# COMPACT_ATOMS: atom_id res chain seq x y z
N GLU A 1 -6.13 -10.28 3.51
CA GLU A 1 -7.25 -10.40 4.45
C GLU A 1 -7.82 -9.03 4.82
N LEU A 2 -7.05 -8.10 5.43
CA LEU A 2 -7.55 -6.78 5.86
C LEU A 2 -8.25 -5.99 4.74
N ALA A 3 -7.74 -6.03 3.52
CA ALA A 3 -8.37 -5.35 2.39
C ALA A 3 -9.82 -5.83 2.13
N ALA A 4 -10.08 -7.13 2.31
CA ALA A 4 -11.42 -7.69 2.18
C ALA A 4 -12.29 -7.35 3.39
N LEU A 5 -11.74 -7.45 4.62
CA LEU A 5 -12.41 -7.05 5.86
C LEU A 5 -12.89 -5.59 5.77
N TRP A 6 -12.02 -4.72 5.26
CA TRP A 6 -12.35 -3.30 5.05
C TRP A 6 -13.14 -3.02 3.77
N LYS A 7 -13.51 -4.04 2.99
CA LYS A 7 -14.28 -3.90 1.73
C LYS A 7 -13.67 -2.87 0.78
N LEU A 8 -12.37 -2.96 0.51
CA LEU A 8 -11.65 -2.00 -0.35
C LEU A 8 -11.96 -2.28 -1.83
N GLY A 9 -13.19 -1.98 -2.29
CA GLY A 9 -13.67 -2.28 -3.63
C GLY A 9 -12.98 -1.51 -4.77
N LYS A 10 -12.19 -0.48 -4.46
CA LYS A 10 -11.35 0.22 -5.45
C LYS A 10 -9.97 -0.42 -5.64
N LEU A 11 -9.60 -1.38 -4.77
CA LEU A 11 -8.33 -2.07 -4.87
C LEU A 11 -8.43 -3.18 -5.92
N ILE A 12 -7.66 -3.05 -6.99
CA ILE A 12 -7.58 -4.03 -8.07
C ILE A 12 -6.11 -4.42 -8.23
N TYR A 13 -5.82 -5.70 -8.03
CA TYR A 13 -4.52 -6.29 -8.31
C TYR A 13 -4.58 -7.15 -9.56
N ILE A 14 -3.54 -7.07 -10.37
CA ILE A 14 -3.29 -7.99 -11.47
C ILE A 14 -2.06 -8.82 -11.07
N PHE A 15 -2.23 -10.12 -11.03
CA PHE A 15 -1.15 -11.07 -10.80
C PHE A 15 -0.72 -11.65 -12.13
N ASP A 16 0.49 -11.33 -12.56
CA ASP A 16 1.13 -11.91 -13.73
C ASP A 16 1.62 -13.32 -13.39
N ASP A 17 0.80 -14.30 -13.76
CA ASP A 17 1.00 -15.71 -13.45
C ASP A 17 1.69 -16.43 -14.62
N ASN A 18 2.98 -16.18 -14.78
CA ASN A 18 3.81 -16.73 -15.83
C ASN A 18 4.57 -18.02 -15.45
N ASN A 19 4.43 -18.47 -14.20
CA ASN A 19 5.03 -19.69 -13.65
C ASN A 19 6.57 -19.74 -13.66
N ILE A 20 7.28 -18.63 -13.86
CA ILE A 20 8.74 -18.56 -13.91
C ILE A 20 9.28 -17.61 -12.85
N SER A 21 10.34 -18.01 -12.18
CA SER A 21 11.15 -17.22 -11.26
C SER A 21 12.62 -17.22 -11.71
N ILE A 22 13.51 -16.56 -10.96
CA ILE A 22 14.96 -16.53 -11.25
C ILE A 22 15.54 -17.96 -11.34
N ASP A 23 15.13 -18.85 -10.45
CA ASP A 23 15.64 -20.23 -10.38
C ASP A 23 14.87 -21.20 -11.30
N GLY A 24 13.94 -20.69 -12.12
CA GLY A 24 13.18 -21.49 -13.07
C GLY A 24 11.70 -21.62 -12.71
N ASN A 25 11.13 -22.79 -12.97
CA ASN A 25 9.69 -23.03 -12.82
C ASN A 25 9.27 -22.98 -11.34
N VAL A 26 8.19 -22.21 -11.05
CA VAL A 26 7.63 -22.01 -9.71
C VAL A 26 7.08 -23.30 -9.11
N ASP A 27 6.67 -24.28 -9.91
CA ASP A 27 6.15 -25.57 -9.42
C ASP A 27 7.18 -26.34 -8.57
N LYS A 28 8.47 -26.00 -8.69
CA LYS A 28 9.54 -26.59 -7.87
C LYS A 28 9.51 -26.12 -6.41
N VAL A 29 8.89 -24.97 -6.12
CA VAL A 29 8.96 -24.31 -4.81
C VAL A 29 7.59 -23.93 -4.25
N SER A 30 6.50 -24.05 -5.03
CA SER A 30 5.18 -23.67 -4.60
C SER A 30 4.10 -24.57 -5.18
N VAL A 31 3.17 -24.99 -4.32
CA VAL A 31 1.93 -25.70 -4.69
C VAL A 31 0.71 -24.84 -4.41
N THR A 32 0.88 -23.56 -4.16
CA THR A 32 -0.20 -22.68 -3.70
C THR A 32 -1.19 -22.38 -4.83
N ASN A 33 -2.44 -22.75 -4.62
CA ASN A 33 -3.54 -22.31 -5.47
C ASN A 33 -3.91 -20.86 -5.10
N GLN A 34 -3.38 -19.86 -5.83
CA GLN A 34 -3.61 -18.45 -5.56
C GLN A 34 -5.09 -18.07 -5.67
N LYS A 35 -5.83 -18.67 -6.62
CA LYS A 35 -7.27 -18.42 -6.76
C LYS A 35 -8.05 -18.83 -5.51
N ALA A 36 -7.81 -20.03 -5.00
CA ALA A 36 -8.46 -20.53 -3.79
C ALA A 36 -8.05 -19.69 -2.57
N LYS A 37 -6.75 -19.37 -2.43
CA LYS A 37 -6.20 -18.55 -1.36
C LYS A 37 -6.87 -17.19 -1.26
N PHE A 38 -6.91 -16.43 -2.35
CA PHE A 38 -7.51 -15.10 -2.32
C PHE A 38 -9.04 -15.12 -2.18
N ARG A 39 -9.70 -16.15 -2.71
CA ARG A 39 -11.13 -16.35 -2.45
C ARG A 39 -11.42 -16.59 -0.96
N SER A 40 -10.60 -17.38 -0.27
CA SER A 40 -10.74 -17.60 1.17
C SER A 40 -10.50 -16.33 1.99
N PHE A 41 -9.70 -15.37 1.48
CA PHE A 41 -9.55 -14.05 2.06
C PHE A 41 -10.73 -13.10 1.79
N GLY A 42 -11.75 -13.52 1.03
CA GLY A 42 -12.92 -12.72 0.72
C GLY A 42 -12.79 -11.82 -0.51
N TRP A 43 -11.76 -12.01 -1.34
CA TRP A 43 -11.55 -11.24 -2.57
C TRP A 43 -12.47 -11.69 -3.71
N HIS A 44 -12.80 -10.77 -4.60
CA HIS A 44 -13.33 -11.07 -5.92
C HIS A 44 -12.17 -11.52 -6.83
N VAL A 45 -12.17 -12.78 -7.27
CA VAL A 45 -11.04 -13.37 -8.01
C VAL A 45 -11.48 -13.83 -9.39
N GLN A 46 -10.77 -13.37 -10.41
CA GLN A 46 -10.93 -13.75 -11.82
C GLN A 46 -9.65 -14.40 -12.33
N SER A 47 -9.77 -15.33 -13.29
CA SER A 47 -8.63 -15.88 -14.03
C SER A 47 -8.89 -15.65 -15.51
N ILE A 48 -7.86 -15.19 -16.23
CA ILE A 48 -7.93 -14.81 -17.63
C ILE A 48 -6.69 -15.30 -18.39
N ASP A 49 -6.78 -15.38 -19.70
CA ASP A 49 -5.61 -15.34 -20.58
C ASP A 49 -5.05 -13.90 -20.58
N GLY A 50 -3.85 -13.71 -20.05
CA GLY A 50 -3.16 -12.42 -19.95
C GLY A 50 -2.62 -11.92 -21.30
N HIS A 51 -2.77 -12.70 -22.36
CA HIS A 51 -2.45 -12.28 -23.74
C HIS A 51 -3.70 -12.00 -24.59
N ASN A 52 -4.90 -12.19 -24.02
CA ASN A 52 -6.16 -11.87 -24.68
C ASN A 52 -6.66 -10.49 -24.23
N GLU A 53 -6.60 -9.50 -25.14
CA GLU A 53 -6.97 -8.11 -24.84
C GLU A 53 -8.43 -7.98 -24.40
N ASP A 54 -9.35 -8.71 -25.03
CA ASP A 54 -10.78 -8.65 -24.66
C ASP A 54 -11.02 -9.20 -23.24
N GLU A 55 -10.37 -10.30 -22.89
CA GLU A 55 -10.47 -10.85 -21.52
C GLU A 55 -9.90 -9.87 -20.48
N ILE A 56 -8.78 -9.22 -20.77
CA ILE A 56 -8.19 -8.20 -19.90
C ILE A 56 -9.18 -7.05 -19.70
N ILE A 57 -9.72 -6.49 -20.79
CA ILE A 57 -10.67 -5.37 -20.74
C ILE A 57 -11.91 -5.74 -19.93
N GLN A 58 -12.50 -6.91 -20.20
CA GLN A 58 -13.70 -7.35 -19.47
C GLN A 58 -13.43 -7.64 -18.00
N ALA A 59 -12.27 -8.24 -17.66
CA ALA A 59 -11.89 -8.48 -16.26
C ALA A 59 -11.71 -7.18 -15.48
N VAL A 60 -11.06 -6.17 -16.07
CA VAL A 60 -10.92 -4.85 -15.47
C VAL A 60 -12.28 -4.16 -15.28
N LYS A 61 -13.17 -4.23 -16.28
CA LYS A 61 -14.54 -3.70 -16.16
C LYS A 61 -15.30 -4.34 -15.00
N ARG A 62 -15.28 -5.68 -14.90
CA ARG A 62 -15.92 -6.41 -13.78
C ARG A 62 -15.30 -6.05 -12.43
N ALA A 63 -13.97 -5.92 -12.35
CA ALA A 63 -13.29 -5.51 -11.13
C ALA A 63 -13.69 -4.09 -10.71
N LYS A 64 -13.76 -3.14 -11.64
CA LYS A 64 -14.21 -1.75 -11.39
C LYS A 64 -15.68 -1.66 -10.98
N ALA A 65 -16.52 -2.58 -11.45
CA ALA A 65 -17.93 -2.66 -11.07
C ALA A 65 -18.14 -3.19 -9.63
N ASN A 66 -17.22 -4.02 -9.13
CA ASN A 66 -17.30 -4.56 -7.77
C ASN A 66 -16.86 -3.51 -6.73
N LYS A 67 -17.84 -2.95 -6.01
CA LYS A 67 -17.58 -1.89 -5.01
C LYS A 67 -17.40 -2.42 -3.58
N SER A 68 -17.69 -3.69 -3.34
CA SER A 68 -17.74 -4.28 -2.00
C SER A 68 -16.55 -5.17 -1.65
N LYS A 69 -15.74 -5.57 -2.63
CA LYS A 69 -14.60 -6.47 -2.43
C LYS A 69 -13.39 -5.99 -3.20
N PRO A 70 -12.16 -6.12 -2.67
CA PRO A 70 -10.96 -5.99 -3.48
C PRO A 70 -10.97 -7.07 -4.57
N SER A 71 -10.37 -6.77 -5.72
CA SER A 71 -10.34 -7.67 -6.88
C SER A 71 -8.92 -8.14 -7.16
N LEU A 72 -8.76 -9.43 -7.43
CA LEU A 72 -7.56 -10.03 -7.98
C LEU A 72 -7.89 -10.59 -9.37
N ILE A 73 -7.12 -10.17 -10.36
CA ILE A 73 -7.13 -10.71 -11.72
C ILE A 73 -5.85 -11.53 -11.88
N ILE A 74 -6.00 -12.85 -11.99
CA ILE A 74 -4.90 -13.78 -12.27
C ILE A 74 -4.79 -13.88 -13.77
N ALA A 75 -3.79 -13.24 -14.34
CA ALA A 75 -3.51 -13.23 -15.78
C ALA A 75 -2.46 -14.30 -16.09
N LYS A 76 -2.88 -15.36 -16.76
CA LYS A 76 -1.94 -16.37 -17.26
C LYS A 76 -1.18 -15.77 -18.44
N THR A 77 0.15 -15.73 -18.30
CA THR A 77 1.03 -15.16 -19.33
C THR A 77 2.21 -16.08 -19.60
N THR A 78 2.95 -15.72 -20.61
CA THR A 78 4.24 -16.34 -20.95
C THR A 78 5.31 -15.27 -20.85
N ILE A 79 6.27 -15.44 -19.93
CA ILE A 79 7.40 -14.52 -19.80
C ILE A 79 8.25 -14.52 -21.10
N GLY A 80 8.64 -13.34 -21.58
CA GLY A 80 9.44 -13.19 -22.79
C GLY A 80 8.72 -13.67 -24.07
N LYS A 81 7.38 -13.60 -24.10
CA LYS A 81 6.57 -14.01 -25.25
C LYS A 81 7.11 -13.41 -26.55
N PHE A 82 7.17 -14.21 -27.60
CA PHE A 82 7.76 -13.93 -28.90
C PHE A 82 9.30 -13.93 -28.96
N SER A 83 10.00 -14.09 -27.83
CA SER A 83 11.45 -14.31 -27.86
C SER A 83 11.74 -15.74 -28.34
N PRO A 84 12.46 -15.92 -29.46
CA PRO A 84 12.58 -17.24 -30.09
C PRO A 84 13.32 -18.28 -29.24
N ASN A 85 14.30 -17.85 -28.44
CA ASN A 85 15.13 -18.76 -27.65
C ASN A 85 14.96 -18.61 -26.13
N LYS A 86 14.30 -17.55 -25.67
CA LYS A 86 14.20 -17.23 -24.23
C LYS A 86 12.76 -17.20 -23.72
N GLU A 87 11.76 -17.34 -24.59
CA GLU A 87 10.35 -17.42 -24.18
C GLU A 87 10.16 -18.55 -23.16
N ASN A 88 9.38 -18.27 -22.12
CA ASN A 88 9.04 -19.20 -21.04
C ASN A 88 10.27 -19.78 -20.29
N THR A 89 11.34 -19.02 -20.18
CA THR A 89 12.56 -19.42 -19.46
C THR A 89 12.95 -18.41 -18.39
N SER A 90 13.72 -18.84 -17.40
CA SER A 90 14.33 -17.96 -16.40
C SER A 90 15.35 -16.98 -16.99
N GLY A 91 15.84 -17.23 -18.21
CA GLY A 91 16.82 -16.39 -18.88
C GLY A 91 16.36 -14.97 -19.22
N VAL A 92 15.04 -14.68 -19.12
CA VAL A 92 14.48 -13.32 -19.28
C VAL A 92 13.99 -12.73 -17.98
N HIS A 93 14.06 -13.45 -16.87
CA HIS A 93 13.62 -12.97 -15.57
C HIS A 93 14.64 -11.97 -15.02
N GLY A 94 14.38 -10.67 -15.22
CA GLY A 94 15.25 -9.59 -14.75
C GLY A 94 16.53 -9.38 -15.58
N SER A 95 16.65 -10.01 -16.75
CA SER A 95 17.80 -9.88 -17.65
C SER A 95 17.36 -9.36 -19.02
N PRO A 96 18.14 -8.49 -19.67
CA PRO A 96 17.85 -8.04 -21.03
C PRO A 96 17.99 -9.19 -22.03
N LEU A 97 17.23 -9.12 -23.13
CA LEU A 97 17.31 -10.12 -24.19
C LEU A 97 18.70 -10.22 -24.83
N GLY A 98 19.39 -9.10 -24.98
CA GLY A 98 20.61 -8.96 -25.77
C GLY A 98 20.29 -8.66 -27.24
N ASN A 99 21.31 -8.19 -27.96
CA ASN A 99 21.10 -7.63 -29.32
C ASN A 99 20.58 -8.65 -30.32
N GLU A 100 21.13 -9.85 -30.36
CA GLU A 100 20.76 -10.88 -31.31
C GLU A 100 19.34 -11.41 -31.05
N GLU A 101 19.01 -11.67 -29.80
CA GLU A 101 17.65 -12.11 -29.42
C GLU A 101 16.61 -11.00 -29.66
N MET A 102 16.99 -9.74 -29.39
CA MET A 102 16.12 -8.58 -29.64
C MET A 102 15.83 -8.41 -31.13
N LYS A 103 16.83 -8.64 -32.01
CA LYS A 103 16.64 -8.57 -33.44
C LYS A 103 15.62 -9.61 -33.91
N GLN A 104 15.78 -10.87 -33.50
CA GLN A 104 14.84 -11.95 -33.84
C GLN A 104 13.45 -11.73 -33.22
N PHE A 105 13.39 -11.19 -32.03
CA PHE A 105 12.13 -10.80 -31.37
C PHE A 105 11.36 -9.75 -32.20
N LEU A 106 12.04 -8.72 -32.68
CA LEU A 106 11.42 -7.68 -33.51
C LEU A 106 10.99 -8.23 -34.88
N GLU A 107 11.76 -9.16 -35.47
CA GLU A 107 11.39 -9.87 -36.69
C GLU A 107 10.11 -10.70 -36.48
N ASN A 108 9.98 -11.43 -35.36
CA ASN A 108 8.78 -12.20 -35.02
C ASN A 108 7.53 -11.31 -34.83
N LEU A 109 7.75 -10.08 -34.36
CA LEU A 109 6.66 -9.09 -34.23
C LEU A 109 6.35 -8.34 -35.52
N ASN A 110 7.09 -8.59 -36.60
CA ASN A 110 7.05 -7.77 -37.83
C ASN A 110 7.24 -6.28 -37.57
N TRP A 111 8.10 -5.96 -36.60
CA TRP A 111 8.38 -4.59 -36.19
C TRP A 111 9.56 -4.01 -36.99
N SER A 112 9.29 -2.96 -37.77
CA SER A 112 10.29 -2.28 -38.60
C SER A 112 10.64 -0.87 -38.13
N GLY A 113 10.11 -0.47 -36.96
CA GLY A 113 10.35 0.87 -36.41
C GLY A 113 11.66 0.98 -35.63
N ASP A 114 12.22 2.20 -35.61
CA ASP A 114 13.35 2.52 -34.75
C ASP A 114 12.99 2.41 -33.26
N CYS A 115 14.01 2.27 -32.40
CA CYS A 115 13.82 2.30 -30.96
C CYS A 115 13.14 3.62 -30.53
N PHE A 116 12.15 3.53 -29.64
CA PHE A 116 11.39 4.66 -29.12
C PHE A 116 10.57 5.46 -30.14
N ASN A 117 10.46 4.97 -31.36
CA ASN A 117 9.62 5.55 -32.38
C ASN A 117 8.40 4.66 -32.63
N HIS A 118 7.21 5.17 -32.32
CA HIS A 118 5.96 4.44 -32.49
C HIS A 118 5.14 5.03 -33.66
N PRO A 119 4.24 4.24 -34.24
CA PRO A 119 3.34 4.75 -35.27
C PRO A 119 2.53 5.98 -34.79
N ASP A 120 2.28 6.93 -35.69
CA ASP A 120 1.53 8.18 -35.40
C ASP A 120 0.16 7.91 -34.76
N LYS A 121 -0.47 6.79 -35.12
CA LYS A 121 -1.73 6.35 -34.51
C LYS A 121 -1.63 6.16 -32.98
N VAL A 122 -0.50 5.68 -32.51
CA VAL A 122 -0.25 5.49 -31.05
C VAL A 122 -0.14 6.85 -30.37
N TYR A 123 0.65 7.76 -30.94
CA TYR A 123 0.76 9.13 -30.42
C TYR A 123 -0.58 9.88 -30.46
N GLY A 124 -1.37 9.71 -31.52
CA GLY A 124 -2.71 10.27 -31.63
C GLY A 124 -3.63 9.79 -30.52
N TYR A 125 -3.68 8.49 -30.28
CA TYR A 125 -4.46 7.89 -29.20
C TYR A 125 -4.09 8.47 -27.80
N PHE A 126 -2.80 8.52 -27.49
CA PHE A 126 -2.36 9.05 -26.20
C PHE A 126 -2.57 10.55 -26.06
N LYS A 127 -2.51 11.30 -27.17
CA LYS A 127 -2.87 12.73 -27.19
C LYS A 127 -4.34 12.95 -26.86
N GLU A 128 -5.24 12.23 -27.49
CA GLU A 128 -6.69 12.29 -27.22
C GLU A 128 -7.02 11.92 -25.77
N LYS A 129 -6.39 10.84 -25.28
CA LYS A 129 -6.55 10.43 -23.89
C LYS A 129 -6.08 11.52 -22.92
N ARG A 130 -4.90 12.09 -23.13
CA ARG A 130 -4.37 13.18 -22.30
C ARG A 130 -5.29 14.39 -22.31
N ASP A 131 -5.83 14.76 -23.46
CA ASP A 131 -6.73 15.90 -23.59
C ASP A 131 -8.05 15.65 -22.83
N LYS A 132 -8.54 14.40 -22.86
CA LYS A 132 -9.69 13.97 -22.03
C LYS A 132 -9.38 14.05 -20.55
N ASP A 133 -8.26 13.47 -20.11
CA ASP A 133 -7.85 13.44 -18.71
C ASP A 133 -7.64 14.88 -18.17
N ASN A 134 -7.07 15.77 -18.99
CA ASN A 134 -6.91 17.18 -18.64
C ASN A 134 -8.25 17.92 -18.46
N ARG A 135 -9.27 17.59 -19.26
CA ARG A 135 -10.62 18.13 -19.06
C ARG A 135 -11.23 17.64 -17.75
N GLU A 136 -11.12 16.33 -17.47
CA GLU A 136 -11.61 15.74 -16.21
C GLU A 136 -10.90 16.36 -14.99
N TYR A 137 -9.59 16.57 -15.07
CA TYR A 137 -8.82 17.24 -14.01
C TYR A 137 -9.27 18.69 -13.79
N LYS A 138 -9.46 19.46 -14.87
CA LYS A 138 -9.95 20.84 -14.76
C LYS A 138 -11.35 20.92 -14.13
N ASN A 139 -12.23 19.99 -14.50
CA ASN A 139 -13.58 19.90 -13.91
C ASN A 139 -13.49 19.62 -12.41
N TRP A 140 -12.70 18.60 -12.03
CA TRP A 140 -12.48 18.28 -10.62
C TRP A 140 -11.91 19.46 -9.83
N PHE A 141 -10.92 20.16 -10.40
CA PHE A 141 -10.31 21.34 -9.77
C PHE A 141 -11.33 22.49 -9.59
N SER A 142 -12.19 22.69 -10.59
CA SER A 142 -13.28 23.67 -10.51
C SER A 142 -14.28 23.31 -9.41
N GLU A 143 -14.72 22.05 -9.34
CA GLU A 143 -15.63 21.56 -8.29
C GLU A 143 -15.02 21.71 -6.89
N LEU A 144 -13.74 21.37 -6.73
CA LEU A 144 -13.01 21.56 -5.48
C LEU A 144 -12.97 23.04 -5.07
N SER A 145 -12.66 23.93 -6.02
CA SER A 145 -12.61 25.37 -5.77
C SER A 145 -13.98 25.93 -5.36
N GLN A 146 -15.05 25.51 -6.04
CA GLN A 146 -16.42 25.88 -5.68
C GLN A 146 -16.81 25.34 -4.30
N LYS A 147 -16.42 24.11 -3.96
CA LYS A 147 -16.69 23.56 -2.63
C LYS A 147 -15.95 24.34 -1.54
N LYS A 148 -14.67 24.67 -1.75
CA LYS A 148 -13.90 25.51 -0.82
C LYS A 148 -14.53 26.89 -0.63
N ALA A 149 -15.10 27.48 -1.67
CA ALA A 149 -15.76 28.80 -1.59
C ALA A 149 -17.09 28.76 -0.82
N ARG A 150 -17.83 27.64 -0.89
CA ARG A 150 -19.16 27.50 -0.25
C ARG A 150 -19.09 26.93 1.17
N ASP A 151 -18.02 26.20 1.50
CA ASP A 151 -17.88 25.47 2.76
C ASP A 151 -16.54 25.84 3.40
N HIS A 152 -16.61 26.82 4.32
CA HIS A 152 -15.42 27.35 5.00
C HIS A 152 -14.73 26.28 5.88
N GLN A 153 -15.51 25.40 6.53
CA GLN A 153 -14.93 24.31 7.35
C GLN A 153 -14.18 23.32 6.50
N PHE A 154 -14.75 22.95 5.35
CA PHE A 154 -14.07 22.11 4.37
C PHE A 154 -12.80 22.79 3.84
N ALA A 155 -12.85 24.08 3.53
CA ALA A 155 -11.68 24.81 3.03
C ALA A 155 -10.53 24.83 4.05
N GLU A 156 -10.81 25.07 5.32
CA GLU A 156 -9.82 25.01 6.40
C GLU A 156 -9.23 23.60 6.57
N MET A 157 -10.09 22.58 6.58
CA MET A 157 -9.66 21.19 6.66
C MET A 157 -8.77 20.83 5.47
N TRP A 158 -9.18 21.22 4.26
CA TRP A 158 -8.43 20.95 3.04
C TRP A 158 -7.08 21.67 3.02
N MET A 159 -6.99 22.91 3.47
CA MET A 159 -5.73 23.62 3.63
C MET A 159 -4.78 22.93 4.60
N LYS A 160 -5.29 22.40 5.70
CA LYS A 160 -4.49 21.60 6.66
C LYS A 160 -3.97 20.31 6.00
N PHE A 161 -4.79 19.68 5.19
CA PHE A 161 -4.42 18.48 4.42
C PHE A 161 -3.38 18.75 3.34
N GLU A 162 -3.49 19.87 2.59
CA GLU A 162 -2.55 20.23 1.51
C GLU A 162 -1.16 20.69 2.02
N ARG A 163 -1.07 21.15 3.26
CA ARG A 163 0.19 21.65 3.85
C ARG A 163 1.14 20.49 4.22
N LYS A 164 1.70 19.85 3.20
CA LYS A 164 2.85 18.95 3.40
C LYS A 164 3.97 19.73 4.13
N GLY A 165 4.37 19.27 5.31
CA GLY A 165 5.52 19.80 6.03
C GLY A 165 5.26 20.86 7.12
N LYS A 166 4.05 21.41 7.22
CA LYS A 166 3.66 22.23 8.39
C LYS A 166 2.61 21.50 9.23
N ARG A 167 3.02 20.37 9.77
CA ARG A 167 2.19 19.58 10.69
C ARG A 167 2.09 20.32 12.00
N ILE A 168 0.89 20.76 12.37
CA ILE A 168 0.64 21.41 13.67
C ILE A 168 0.52 20.29 14.70
N PHE A 169 1.55 20.11 15.48
CA PHE A 169 1.48 19.33 16.71
C PHE A 169 1.15 20.26 17.88
N PRO A 170 0.44 19.77 18.92
CA PRO A 170 0.27 20.55 20.13
C PRO A 170 1.63 20.91 20.71
N SER A 171 1.74 22.08 21.32
CA SER A 171 2.97 22.46 22.01
C SER A 171 3.30 21.45 23.11
N ILE A 172 4.58 21.13 23.26
CA ILE A 172 5.05 20.28 24.37
C ILE A 172 4.62 20.84 25.74
N HIS A 173 4.54 22.16 25.85
CA HIS A 173 4.09 22.84 27.09
C HIS A 173 2.60 22.64 27.37
N ASP A 174 1.79 22.31 26.38
CA ASP A 174 0.37 22.00 26.56
C ASP A 174 0.14 20.54 27.00
N LEU A 175 1.20 19.76 27.07
CA LEU A 175 1.20 18.37 27.49
C LEU A 175 1.66 18.34 28.94
N ASP A 176 0.72 18.22 29.89
CA ASP A 176 1.07 17.95 31.30
C ASP A 176 1.66 16.53 31.40
N LEU A 177 2.94 16.43 31.08
CA LEU A 177 3.69 15.17 31.01
C LEU A 177 4.35 14.81 32.36
N PHE A 178 4.41 15.75 33.27
CA PHE A 178 5.35 15.67 34.42
C PHE A 178 4.66 15.40 35.77
N GLY A 179 3.35 15.23 35.81
CA GLY A 179 2.61 15.11 37.07
C GLY A 179 2.71 13.76 37.80
N ASN A 180 3.22 12.68 37.15
CA ASN A 180 3.33 11.37 37.79
C ASN A 180 4.40 10.50 37.12
N THR A 181 5.10 9.68 37.91
CA THR A 181 6.00 8.62 37.46
C THR A 181 5.23 7.50 36.76
N ASN A 182 4.94 7.66 35.47
CA ASN A 182 4.30 6.64 34.65
C ASN A 182 5.32 5.97 33.73
N ALA A 183 5.08 4.71 33.39
CA ALA A 183 5.82 4.06 32.33
C ALA A 183 5.74 4.89 31.02
N THR A 184 6.84 4.97 30.27
CA THR A 184 6.96 5.79 29.05
C THR A 184 5.89 5.45 28.01
N ARG A 185 5.44 4.17 27.91
CA ARG A 185 4.32 3.77 27.05
C ARG A 185 3.00 4.45 27.42
N VAL A 186 2.76 4.72 28.71
CA VAL A 186 1.55 5.43 29.18
C VAL A 186 1.64 6.91 28.86
N ALA A 187 2.81 7.53 29.05
CA ALA A 187 3.05 8.92 28.64
C ALA A 187 2.88 9.09 27.13
N GLY A 188 3.49 8.22 26.33
CA GLY A 188 3.34 8.19 24.89
C GLY A 188 1.89 8.04 24.42
N SER A 189 1.11 7.20 25.10
CA SER A 189 -0.33 7.03 24.84
C SER A 189 -1.11 8.33 25.02
N LYS A 190 -0.88 9.05 26.14
CA LYS A 190 -1.54 10.33 26.41
C LYS A 190 -1.20 11.37 25.35
N ILE A 191 0.06 11.42 24.92
CA ILE A 191 0.53 12.32 23.86
C ILE A 191 -0.17 11.97 22.55
N LEU A 192 -0.14 10.71 22.16
CA LEU A 192 -0.73 10.23 20.91
C LEU A 192 -2.24 10.50 20.85
N ASP A 193 -2.96 10.26 21.94
CA ASP A 193 -4.40 10.54 22.03
C ASP A 193 -4.69 12.05 21.90
N LYS A 194 -3.91 12.89 22.57
CA LYS A 194 -4.04 14.35 22.45
C LYS A 194 -3.75 14.85 21.04
N ILE A 195 -2.69 14.33 20.41
CA ILE A 195 -2.36 14.62 19.01
C ILE A 195 -3.50 14.18 18.09
N GLY A 196 -4.02 12.96 18.24
CA GLY A 196 -5.09 12.42 17.42
C GLY A 196 -6.41 13.17 17.56
N LYS A 197 -6.73 13.69 18.74
CA LYS A 197 -7.90 14.54 18.95
C LYS A 197 -7.80 15.88 18.23
N SER A 198 -6.61 16.47 18.20
CA SER A 198 -6.35 17.77 17.56
C SER A 198 -6.06 17.66 16.07
N ASN A 199 -5.57 16.50 15.60
CA ASN A 199 -5.18 16.26 14.22
C ASN A 199 -5.85 15.01 13.65
N LYS A 200 -6.87 15.21 12.79
CA LYS A 200 -7.63 14.14 12.14
C LYS A 200 -6.87 13.42 11.00
N PHE A 201 -5.67 13.89 10.67
CA PHE A 201 -4.84 13.31 9.60
C PHE A 201 -3.82 12.29 10.10
N ILE A 202 -3.86 11.93 11.39
CA ILE A 202 -3.04 10.86 11.96
C ILE A 202 -3.91 9.62 12.12
N LEU A 203 -3.48 8.49 11.57
CA LEU A 203 -4.16 7.22 11.73
C LEU A 203 -3.16 6.06 11.80
N GLY A 204 -3.50 5.06 12.56
CA GLY A 204 -2.70 3.87 12.75
C GLY A 204 -3.12 3.10 13.98
N GLY A 205 -2.28 2.20 14.44
CA GLY A 205 -2.63 1.36 15.59
C GLY A 205 -1.56 0.33 15.89
N SER A 206 -2.00 -0.81 16.43
CA SER A 206 -1.10 -1.84 16.92
C SER A 206 -1.29 -3.17 16.19
N ALA A 207 -0.23 -3.96 16.14
CA ALA A 207 -0.27 -5.35 15.70
C ALA A 207 -0.69 -6.26 16.88
N ASP A 208 -1.98 -6.24 17.20
CA ASP A 208 -2.63 -7.04 18.25
C ASP A 208 -2.15 -6.79 19.70
N LEU A 209 -1.43 -5.69 19.93
CA LEU A 209 -0.83 -5.37 21.22
C LEU A 209 -1.32 -4.05 21.80
N ALA A 210 -2.46 -3.51 21.34
CA ALA A 210 -2.96 -2.21 21.78
C ALA A 210 -3.18 -2.13 23.31
N ALA A 211 -3.64 -3.21 23.93
CA ALA A 211 -3.85 -3.28 25.37
C ALA A 211 -2.55 -3.13 26.17
N SER A 212 -1.42 -3.58 25.62
CA SER A 212 -0.10 -3.55 26.27
C SER A 212 0.70 -2.32 25.89
N THR A 213 0.79 -2.01 24.60
CA THR A 213 1.52 -0.83 24.10
C THR A 213 0.86 0.48 24.49
N LYS A 214 -0.46 0.47 24.69
CA LYS A 214 -1.33 1.63 24.94
C LYS A 214 -1.35 2.66 23.79
N GLN A 215 -0.74 2.36 22.65
CA GLN A 215 -0.63 3.28 21.52
C GLN A 215 -1.86 3.19 20.62
N ILE A 216 -2.91 3.90 21.01
CA ILE A 216 -4.17 3.98 20.26
C ILE A 216 -4.70 5.42 20.33
N ILE A 217 -5.27 5.90 19.21
CA ILE A 217 -5.95 7.18 19.14
C ILE A 217 -7.44 6.93 19.37
N SER A 218 -7.95 7.31 20.53
CA SER A 218 -9.37 7.27 20.92
C SER A 218 -10.21 6.10 20.35
N ASN A 219 -11.43 5.94 20.76
CA ASN A 219 -12.28 4.76 20.48
C ASN A 219 -12.92 4.76 19.08
N SER A 220 -12.29 5.38 18.08
CA SER A 220 -12.84 5.43 16.72
C SER A 220 -12.04 4.53 15.77
N PHE A 221 -12.46 3.29 15.65
CA PHE A 221 -11.79 2.31 14.79
C PHE A 221 -12.16 2.50 13.32
N TYR A 222 -11.14 2.37 12.46
CA TYR A 222 -11.32 2.31 11.02
C TYR A 222 -11.94 0.96 10.63
N SER A 223 -13.01 1.00 9.85
CA SER A 223 -13.69 -0.21 9.37
C SER A 223 -14.38 0.03 8.02
N SER A 224 -15.06 -1.00 7.51
CA SER A 224 -15.91 -0.86 6.33
C SER A 224 -17.05 0.15 6.54
N ASP A 225 -17.49 0.33 7.77
CA ASP A 225 -18.65 1.15 8.12
C ASP A 225 -18.23 2.49 8.77
N ASN A 226 -16.95 2.63 9.14
CA ASN A 226 -16.39 3.86 9.69
C ASN A 226 -15.06 4.21 8.97
N ARG A 227 -15.15 4.94 7.87
CA ARG A 227 -14.00 5.33 7.04
C ARG A 227 -13.20 6.53 7.59
N ILE A 228 -13.73 7.20 8.61
CA ILE A 228 -13.07 8.32 9.26
C ILE A 228 -12.39 7.94 10.58
N GLY A 229 -12.45 6.67 10.95
CA GLY A 229 -11.77 6.15 12.14
C GLY A 229 -10.25 6.31 12.03
N GLN A 230 -9.61 6.70 13.12
CA GLN A 230 -8.17 6.93 13.20
C GLN A 230 -7.41 5.73 13.76
N ALA A 231 -8.09 4.82 14.47
CA ALA A 231 -7.51 3.63 15.05
C ALA A 231 -7.62 2.44 14.08
N ILE A 232 -6.51 1.78 13.79
CA ILE A 232 -6.45 0.60 12.93
C ILE A 232 -6.04 -0.62 13.77
N GLU A 233 -6.85 -1.67 13.71
CA GLU A 233 -6.50 -2.98 14.25
C GLU A 233 -5.84 -3.81 13.15
N TYR A 234 -4.54 -4.01 13.24
CA TYR A 234 -3.79 -4.76 12.23
C TYR A 234 -3.82 -6.27 12.46
N GLY A 235 -4.15 -6.72 13.69
CA GLY A 235 -3.94 -8.10 14.12
C GLY A 235 -2.45 -8.44 14.17
N VAL A 236 -2.09 -9.70 14.34
CA VAL A 236 -0.68 -10.16 14.39
C VAL A 236 -0.07 -10.09 12.97
N ARG A 237 0.32 -8.88 12.54
CA ARG A 237 0.81 -8.59 11.18
C ARG A 237 1.78 -7.42 11.15
N GLU A 238 2.89 -7.52 11.86
CA GLU A 238 3.86 -6.41 12.04
C GLU A 238 4.41 -5.92 10.68
N HIS A 239 4.80 -6.82 9.81
CA HIS A 239 5.30 -6.45 8.47
C HIS A 239 4.23 -5.72 7.64
N ALA A 240 3.01 -6.27 7.61
CA ALA A 240 1.91 -5.64 6.88
C ALA A 240 1.48 -4.31 7.52
N MET A 241 1.49 -4.20 8.85
CA MET A 241 1.26 -2.95 9.57
C MET A 241 2.24 -1.87 9.10
N ALA A 242 3.54 -2.17 9.11
CA ALA A 242 4.56 -1.22 8.67
C ALA A 242 4.41 -0.85 7.18
N ALA A 243 4.10 -1.83 6.32
CA ALA A 243 3.88 -1.59 4.89
C ALA A 243 2.63 -0.72 4.65
N ILE A 244 1.53 -0.96 5.37
CA ILE A 244 0.32 -0.14 5.28
C ILE A 244 0.58 1.28 5.80
N THR A 245 1.31 1.42 6.91
CA THR A 245 1.75 2.71 7.46
C THR A 245 2.53 3.51 6.41
N ASN A 246 3.48 2.87 5.73
CA ASN A 246 4.23 3.50 4.63
C ASN A 246 3.31 3.92 3.48
N GLY A 247 2.38 3.04 3.06
CA GLY A 247 1.43 3.34 1.99
C GLY A 247 0.50 4.52 2.32
N ILE A 248 0.03 4.62 3.55
CA ILE A 248 -0.78 5.76 4.03
C ILE A 248 0.01 7.06 3.91
N THR A 249 1.24 7.07 4.41
CA THR A 249 2.11 8.25 4.41
C THR A 249 2.54 8.65 3.00
N LEU A 250 2.83 7.67 2.14
CA LEU A 250 3.26 7.90 0.75
C LEU A 250 2.15 8.48 -0.12
N HIS A 251 0.93 7.95 0.03
CA HIS A 251 -0.19 8.29 -0.86
C HIS A 251 -0.74 9.70 -0.62
N SER A 252 -0.64 10.21 0.59
CA SER A 252 -1.37 11.43 0.96
C SER A 252 -0.62 12.28 1.99
N SER A 253 -1.29 13.32 2.48
CA SER A 253 -0.82 14.11 3.62
C SER A 253 -1.19 13.50 4.98
N LEU A 254 -1.67 12.26 5.00
CA LEU A 254 -1.92 11.52 6.23
C LEU A 254 -0.60 11.11 6.87
N ILE A 255 -0.61 10.99 8.19
CA ILE A 255 0.51 10.47 8.97
C ILE A 255 0.12 9.07 9.43
N GLY A 256 0.79 8.07 8.87
CA GLY A 256 0.63 6.70 9.30
C GLY A 256 1.47 6.41 10.55
N PHE A 257 0.93 5.65 11.51
CA PHE A 257 1.72 5.08 12.59
C PHE A 257 1.40 3.60 12.82
N GLY A 258 2.42 2.87 13.30
CA GLY A 258 2.28 1.48 13.71
C GLY A 258 3.00 1.24 15.04
N SER A 259 2.41 0.42 15.91
CA SER A 259 2.97 0.14 17.23
C SER A 259 3.01 -1.35 17.53
N THR A 260 4.13 -1.76 18.16
CA THR A 260 4.33 -3.12 18.66
C THR A 260 5.42 -3.12 19.73
N PHE A 261 5.77 -4.27 20.30
CA PHE A 261 6.96 -4.41 21.16
C PHE A 261 8.24 -4.28 20.35
N LEU A 262 9.32 -3.82 20.96
CA LEU A 262 10.60 -3.60 20.28
C LEU A 262 11.12 -4.89 19.62
N VAL A 263 11.04 -6.03 20.29
CA VAL A 263 11.49 -7.32 19.75
C VAL A 263 10.81 -7.66 18.41
N PHE A 264 9.55 -7.26 18.21
CA PHE A 264 8.82 -7.51 16.97
C PHE A 264 9.16 -6.53 15.84
N SER A 265 10.04 -5.55 16.09
CA SER A 265 10.62 -4.74 15.02
C SER A 265 11.35 -5.60 13.98
N ASP A 266 11.87 -6.76 14.37
CA ASP A 266 12.51 -7.72 13.47
C ASP A 266 11.58 -8.20 12.35
N TYR A 267 10.29 -8.38 12.64
CA TYR A 267 9.30 -8.69 11.61
C TYR A 267 8.97 -7.49 10.71
N MET A 268 9.29 -6.26 11.13
CA MET A 268 9.03 -5.02 10.40
C MET A 268 10.20 -4.53 9.56
N ARG A 269 11.42 -5.04 9.78
CA ARG A 269 12.67 -4.53 9.21
C ARG A 269 12.62 -4.23 7.70
N PRO A 270 12.08 -5.10 6.81
CA PRO A 270 12.01 -4.79 5.38
C PRO A 270 11.16 -3.54 5.09
N SER A 271 10.04 -3.36 5.78
CA SER A 271 9.17 -2.20 5.61
C SER A 271 9.76 -0.92 6.21
N ILE A 272 10.44 -1.01 7.36
CA ILE A 272 11.19 0.12 7.96
C ILE A 272 12.30 0.57 7.00
N ARG A 273 13.05 -0.40 6.42
CA ARG A 273 14.07 -0.11 5.40
C ARG A 273 13.48 0.66 4.21
N LEU A 274 12.32 0.25 3.72
CA LEU A 274 11.64 0.94 2.62
C LEU A 274 11.17 2.34 3.02
N ALA A 275 10.67 2.54 4.24
CA ALA A 275 10.33 3.87 4.73
C ALA A 275 11.54 4.81 4.68
N ALA A 276 12.72 4.33 5.12
CA ALA A 276 13.95 5.12 5.07
C ALA A 276 14.42 5.40 3.63
N LEU A 277 14.40 4.40 2.74
CA LEU A 277 14.78 4.57 1.34
C LEU A 277 13.87 5.54 0.57
N MET A 278 12.59 5.60 0.94
CA MET A 278 11.60 6.46 0.31
C MET A 278 11.43 7.80 1.03
N GLU A 279 12.23 8.05 2.07
CA GLU A 279 12.21 9.28 2.89
C GLU A 279 10.80 9.59 3.41
N LEU A 280 10.10 8.57 3.93
CA LEU A 280 8.73 8.70 4.42
C LEU A 280 8.70 9.16 5.88
N ASP A 281 7.75 10.02 6.18
CA ASP A 281 7.43 10.46 7.57
C ASP A 281 6.57 9.42 8.32
N SER A 282 6.76 8.13 8.07
CA SER A 282 6.09 7.04 8.79
C SER A 282 6.55 6.99 10.24
N VAL A 283 5.61 6.77 11.17
CA VAL A 283 5.92 6.72 12.60
C VAL A 283 5.80 5.28 13.10
N PHE A 284 6.89 4.76 13.66
CA PHE A 284 6.92 3.46 14.33
C PHE A 284 7.17 3.65 15.81
N ILE A 285 6.28 3.09 16.65
CA ILE A 285 6.30 3.27 18.11
C ILE A 285 6.55 1.91 18.73
N PHE A 286 7.72 1.78 19.37
CA PHE A 286 8.11 0.56 20.04
C PHE A 286 8.02 0.74 21.56
N THR A 287 7.57 -0.30 22.24
CA THR A 287 7.46 -0.38 23.70
C THR A 287 8.13 -1.66 24.21
N HIS A 288 8.19 -1.86 25.52
CA HIS A 288 8.78 -3.05 26.13
C HIS A 288 10.25 -3.24 25.73
N ASP A 289 11.01 -2.14 25.80
CA ASP A 289 12.40 -2.03 25.36
C ASP A 289 13.39 -1.86 26.55
N SER A 290 12.90 -2.02 27.77
CA SER A 290 13.71 -1.87 28.97
C SER A 290 14.36 -3.18 29.40
N ILE A 291 15.63 -3.10 29.78
CA ILE A 291 16.39 -4.22 30.39
C ILE A 291 15.80 -4.67 31.75
N TYR A 292 14.97 -3.83 32.38
CA TYR A 292 14.30 -4.16 33.65
C TYR A 292 12.99 -4.93 33.46
N LEU A 293 12.52 -5.10 32.24
CA LEU A 293 11.39 -5.98 31.96
C LEU A 293 11.87 -7.42 31.98
N GLY A 294 11.16 -8.31 32.63
CA GLY A 294 11.54 -9.72 32.74
C GLY A 294 10.33 -10.66 32.69
N GLU A 295 9.14 -10.11 32.91
CA GLU A 295 7.92 -10.89 33.10
C GLU A 295 7.47 -11.60 31.81
N ASP A 296 7.58 -10.94 30.66
CA ASP A 296 7.11 -11.49 29.36
C ASP A 296 8.08 -12.54 28.78
N GLY A 297 9.32 -12.58 29.22
CA GLY A 297 10.33 -13.55 28.83
C GLY A 297 10.90 -13.35 27.42
N PRO A 298 11.77 -14.27 26.95
CA PRO A 298 12.58 -14.09 25.74
C PRO A 298 11.78 -14.05 24.42
N THR A 299 10.53 -14.47 24.43
CA THR A 299 9.66 -14.44 23.25
C THR A 299 9.09 -13.06 22.95
N HIS A 300 9.10 -12.14 23.96
CA HIS A 300 8.44 -10.84 23.88
C HIS A 300 9.34 -9.67 24.29
N GLN A 301 10.58 -9.95 24.70
CA GLN A 301 11.51 -8.95 25.20
C GLN A 301 12.85 -9.03 24.48
N PRO A 302 13.48 -7.88 24.16
CA PRO A 302 14.82 -7.84 23.56
C PRO A 302 15.84 -8.10 24.67
N ILE A 303 16.34 -9.31 24.76
CA ILE A 303 17.33 -9.76 25.77
C ILE A 303 18.69 -10.12 25.14
N GLU A 304 18.86 -9.96 23.86
CA GLU A 304 20.12 -10.13 23.13
C GLU A 304 21.12 -9.01 23.39
#